data_4f8480aa8627dbe0a472e3a2708a0c4e
#
_entry.id   4f8480aa8627dbe0a472e3a2708a0c4e
#
_cell.length_a   1.000
_cell.length_b   1.000
_cell.length_c   1.000
_cell.angle_alpha   90.00
_cell.angle_beta   90.00
_cell.angle_gamma   90.00
#
_symmetry.space_group_name_H-M   'P 1'
#
loop_
_entity.id
_entity.type
_entity.pdbx_description
1 polymer ?
#
loop_
_entity_poly.entity_id
_entity_poly.type
_entity_poly.pdbx_seq_one_letter_code
_entity_poly.pdbx_strand_id
1 'polypeptide(L)'
;MRKNRILALILTLVMVISLTACGSSKTSRIDPLMWIVKDGEGGCLYLMGTIHVGDERMETLPLKVTKTMDACDYLAVEFDILETENNTAGLLETMKSLMYTDGTTIKDHIDGEIYEDAKKIMEDSGIYNSALDYYVPIMWQQFVSEAFMQKSDLKAEYGADRALIEYANDKNIEVLDIESMELQMDMLKSLSPETQEYLLGASVLTTEDMYNKSLNAMYESWVEGDREKLETLVAADSGLTESVMNDEAKAAMDEYNEKMLTIRNQNMALAAERYIDGGATVLLAVGTAHMFGDDGIISLLESKGYTVEEWQ
;
A
#
# COMPACT_ATOMS: atom_id res chain seq x y z
N MET A 1 3.40 -30.47 12.89
CA MET A 1 1.97 -30.14 12.98
C MET A 1 1.68 -28.69 12.61
N ARG A 2 2.54 -27.69 12.89
CA ARG A 2 2.41 -26.28 12.47
C ARG A 2 2.43 -26.08 10.95
N LYS A 3 3.35 -26.73 10.21
CA LYS A 3 3.44 -26.60 8.72
C LYS A 3 2.15 -26.92 7.96
N ASN A 4 1.31 -27.84 8.46
CA ASN A 4 0.04 -28.17 7.80
C ASN A 4 -1.09 -27.16 8.07
N ARG A 5 -0.97 -26.33 9.13
CA ARG A 5 -1.98 -25.32 9.46
C ARG A 5 -1.73 -23.99 8.71
N ILE A 6 -0.44 -23.66 8.49
CA ILE A 6 -0.04 -22.48 7.73
C ILE A 6 -0.22 -22.74 6.21
N LEU A 7 -0.03 -23.98 5.76
CA LEU A 7 -0.26 -24.36 4.34
C LEU A 7 -1.73 -24.15 3.89
N ALA A 8 -2.68 -24.21 4.82
CA ALA A 8 -4.10 -23.96 4.54
C ALA A 8 -4.38 -22.47 4.24
N LEU A 9 -3.58 -21.55 4.80
CA LEU A 9 -3.72 -20.11 4.61
C LEU A 9 -3.25 -19.64 3.22
N ILE A 10 -2.18 -20.28 2.69
CA ILE A 10 -1.64 -19.94 1.35
C ILE A 10 -2.59 -20.40 0.22
N LEU A 11 -3.34 -21.47 0.45
CA LEU A 11 -4.29 -21.99 -0.54
C LEU A 11 -5.50 -21.06 -0.79
N THR A 12 -5.81 -20.16 0.12
CA THR A 12 -6.92 -19.20 -0.04
C THR A 12 -6.53 -17.98 -0.86
N LEU A 13 -5.31 -17.50 -0.75
CA LEU A 13 -4.81 -16.39 -1.57
C LEU A 13 -4.64 -16.79 -3.05
N VAL A 14 -4.45 -18.08 -3.33
CA VAL A 14 -4.19 -18.60 -4.70
C VAL A 14 -5.46 -19.06 -5.44
N MET A 15 -6.58 -19.32 -4.74
CA MET A 15 -7.77 -19.91 -5.38
C MET A 15 -8.63 -18.93 -6.20
N VAL A 16 -8.37 -17.62 -6.18
CA VAL A 16 -9.18 -16.65 -6.92
C VAL A 16 -8.64 -16.37 -8.35
N ILE A 17 -7.42 -16.83 -8.68
CA ILE A 17 -6.78 -16.52 -9.97
C ILE A 17 -6.78 -17.75 -10.94
N SER A 18 -7.92 -18.40 -11.10
CA SER A 18 -8.10 -19.39 -12.16
C SER A 18 -9.07 -18.90 -13.24
N LEU A 19 -8.93 -17.66 -13.68
CA LEU A 19 -9.62 -17.17 -14.88
C LEU A 19 -8.59 -16.88 -15.97
N THR A 20 -8.66 -17.72 -16.97
CA THR A 20 -7.94 -17.75 -18.24
C THR A 20 -7.59 -16.36 -18.78
N ALA A 21 -6.31 -15.99 -18.70
CA ALA A 21 -5.75 -14.93 -19.52
C ALA A 21 -5.53 -15.45 -20.94
N CYS A 22 -6.47 -15.18 -21.84
CA CYS A 22 -6.19 -15.19 -23.28
C CYS A 22 -5.40 -13.91 -23.60
N GLY A 23 -4.13 -14.08 -23.93
CA GLY A 23 -3.25 -13.00 -24.34
C GLY A 23 -3.75 -12.26 -25.58
N SER A 24 -3.94 -10.97 -25.47
CA SER A 24 -3.77 -10.03 -26.57
C SER A 24 -2.89 -8.90 -26.03
N SER A 25 -1.70 -8.73 -26.59
CA SER A 25 -0.89 -7.54 -26.40
C SER A 25 -1.62 -6.32 -26.96
N LYS A 26 -2.54 -5.78 -26.19
CA LYS A 26 -2.98 -4.39 -26.35
C LYS A 26 -2.07 -3.59 -25.43
N THR A 27 -1.40 -2.58 -25.97
CA THR A 27 -0.94 -1.44 -25.18
C THR A 27 -2.19 -0.85 -24.51
N SER A 28 -2.53 -1.37 -23.33
CA SER A 28 -3.68 -0.88 -22.59
C SER A 28 -3.36 0.54 -22.14
N ARG A 29 -4.19 1.46 -22.55
CA ARG A 29 -4.14 2.84 -22.08
C ARG A 29 -4.42 2.79 -20.57
N ILE A 30 -3.58 3.42 -19.78
CA ILE A 30 -3.81 3.57 -18.35
C ILE A 30 -5.05 4.44 -18.13
N ASP A 31 -6.01 3.93 -17.39
CA ASP A 31 -7.26 4.63 -17.04
C ASP A 31 -7.61 4.38 -15.57
N PRO A 32 -6.84 4.94 -14.62
CA PRO A 32 -6.99 4.67 -13.20
C PRO A 32 -8.35 5.18 -12.70
N LEU A 33 -8.88 4.52 -11.69
CA LEU A 33 -10.09 4.96 -11.02
C LEU A 33 -9.86 6.30 -10.32
N MET A 34 -10.76 7.22 -10.58
CA MET A 34 -10.84 8.52 -9.93
C MET A 34 -12.29 8.82 -9.56
N TRP A 35 -12.49 9.62 -8.55
CA TRP A 35 -13.83 10.07 -8.13
C TRP A 35 -13.83 11.58 -7.91
N ILE A 36 -15.01 12.17 -8.03
CA ILE A 36 -15.29 13.53 -7.58
C ILE A 36 -16.22 13.45 -6.36
N VAL A 37 -15.84 14.14 -5.31
CA VAL A 37 -16.61 14.29 -4.07
C VAL A 37 -17.22 15.67 -4.03
N LYS A 38 -18.52 15.77 -3.73
CA LYS A 38 -19.28 17.02 -3.71
C LYS A 38 -20.06 17.16 -2.41
N ASP A 39 -20.04 18.36 -1.82
CA ASP A 39 -20.81 18.69 -0.61
C ASP A 39 -22.26 19.11 -0.89
N GLY A 40 -22.61 19.33 -2.15
CA GLY A 40 -23.92 19.86 -2.56
C GLY A 40 -24.07 21.37 -2.46
N GLU A 41 -23.08 22.10 -1.91
CA GLU A 41 -23.04 23.56 -1.77
C GLU A 41 -22.08 24.24 -2.75
N GLY A 42 -21.31 23.44 -3.51
CA GLY A 42 -20.38 23.89 -4.55
C GLY A 42 -18.93 23.55 -4.27
N GLY A 43 -18.61 23.03 -3.08
CA GLY A 43 -17.31 22.47 -2.77
C GLY A 43 -17.11 21.11 -3.46
N CYS A 44 -15.91 20.87 -3.95
CA CYS A 44 -15.57 19.59 -4.55
C CYS A 44 -14.09 19.24 -4.33
N LEU A 45 -13.81 17.93 -4.35
CA LEU A 45 -12.49 17.35 -4.26
C LEU A 45 -12.42 16.16 -5.21
N TYR A 46 -11.25 15.94 -5.81
CA TYR A 46 -10.99 14.72 -6.57
C TYR A 46 -10.28 13.69 -5.69
N LEU A 47 -10.67 12.42 -5.82
CA LEU A 47 -9.97 11.28 -5.21
C LEU A 47 -9.32 10.44 -6.29
N MET A 48 -8.17 9.86 -5.99
CA MET A 48 -7.51 8.88 -6.84
C MET A 48 -6.84 7.82 -5.97
N GLY A 49 -7.13 6.55 -6.29
CA GLY A 49 -6.37 5.43 -5.72
C GLY A 49 -5.02 5.31 -6.45
N THR A 50 -3.91 5.25 -5.69
CA THR A 50 -2.57 5.09 -6.24
C THR A 50 -2.03 3.67 -6.08
N ILE A 51 -0.93 3.39 -6.74
CA ILE A 51 -0.13 2.17 -6.61
C ILE A 51 1.35 2.53 -6.62
N HIS A 52 2.10 1.96 -5.67
CA HIS A 52 3.50 2.35 -5.41
C HIS A 52 4.51 1.81 -6.44
N VAL A 53 4.07 0.99 -7.37
CA VAL A 53 4.91 0.40 -8.42
C VAL A 53 4.23 0.49 -9.77
N GLY A 54 5.02 0.38 -10.83
CA GLY A 54 4.50 0.38 -12.19
C GLY A 54 5.52 -0.09 -13.19
N ASP A 55 5.25 0.14 -14.46
CA ASP A 55 6.15 -0.10 -15.58
C ASP A 55 6.25 1.14 -16.48
N GLU A 56 6.99 1.03 -17.59
CA GLU A 56 7.22 2.10 -18.56
C GLU A 56 5.93 2.78 -19.08
N ARG A 57 4.76 2.17 -18.92
CA ARG A 57 3.47 2.80 -19.25
C ARG A 57 3.23 4.06 -18.41
N MET A 58 3.82 4.14 -17.20
CA MET A 58 3.71 5.27 -16.29
C MET A 58 4.69 6.43 -16.57
N GLU A 59 5.59 6.32 -17.55
CA GLU A 59 6.44 7.45 -17.96
C GLU A 59 5.65 8.70 -18.36
N THR A 60 4.39 8.53 -18.69
CA THR A 60 3.48 9.64 -18.99
C THR A 60 2.14 9.41 -18.30
N LEU A 61 1.79 10.32 -17.40
CA LEU A 61 0.48 10.29 -16.73
C LEU A 61 -0.68 10.37 -17.75
N PRO A 62 -1.79 9.64 -17.48
CA PRO A 62 -2.99 9.71 -18.32
C PRO A 62 -3.54 11.12 -18.45
N LEU A 63 -4.12 11.43 -19.62
CA LEU A 63 -4.67 12.75 -19.88
C LEU A 63 -5.78 13.16 -18.89
N LYS A 64 -6.57 12.20 -18.41
CA LYS A 64 -7.59 12.43 -17.36
C LYS A 64 -6.94 12.95 -16.10
N VAL A 65 -5.86 12.31 -15.65
CA VAL A 65 -5.12 12.67 -14.44
C VAL A 65 -4.48 14.05 -14.58
N THR A 66 -3.73 14.30 -15.67
CA THR A 66 -3.05 15.58 -15.87
C THR A 66 -4.03 16.75 -16.01
N LYS A 67 -5.18 16.56 -16.67
CA LYS A 67 -6.22 17.60 -16.74
C LYS A 67 -6.85 17.89 -15.39
N THR A 68 -7.06 16.87 -14.57
CA THR A 68 -7.57 17.05 -13.22
C THR A 68 -6.56 17.81 -12.37
N MET A 69 -5.28 17.42 -12.43
CA MET A 69 -4.23 18.11 -11.69
C MET A 69 -4.05 19.55 -12.13
N ASP A 70 -4.10 19.85 -13.45
CA ASP A 70 -4.03 21.22 -13.98
C ASP A 70 -5.19 22.11 -13.51
N ALA A 71 -6.28 21.52 -13.01
CA ALA A 71 -7.44 22.23 -12.47
C ALA A 71 -7.43 22.32 -10.93
N CYS A 72 -6.47 21.67 -10.27
CA CYS A 72 -6.35 21.67 -8.83
C CYS A 72 -5.37 22.75 -8.32
N ASP A 73 -5.68 23.29 -7.15
CA ASP A 73 -4.78 24.19 -6.41
C ASP A 73 -3.67 23.41 -5.71
N TYR A 74 -3.99 22.19 -5.27
CA TYR A 74 -3.10 21.32 -4.49
C TYR A 74 -3.20 19.86 -4.92
N LEU A 75 -2.08 19.14 -4.75
CA LEU A 75 -2.03 17.68 -4.69
C LEU A 75 -1.87 17.27 -3.22
N ALA A 76 -2.82 16.55 -2.65
CA ALA A 76 -2.68 15.96 -1.32
C ALA A 76 -2.33 14.47 -1.46
N VAL A 77 -1.27 14.03 -0.77
CA VAL A 77 -0.75 12.66 -0.79
C VAL A 77 -0.62 12.13 0.64
N GLU A 78 -0.34 10.83 0.79
CA GLU A 78 0.00 10.27 2.09
C GLU A 78 1.20 11.03 2.67
N PHE A 79 2.30 11.08 1.96
CA PHE A 79 3.47 11.95 2.21
C PHE A 79 4.28 12.13 0.93
N ASP A 80 5.04 13.24 0.84
CA ASP A 80 5.94 13.48 -0.29
C ASP A 80 7.15 12.54 -0.23
N ILE A 81 7.10 11.49 -1.07
CA ILE A 81 8.16 10.49 -1.14
C ILE A 81 9.47 11.07 -1.65
N LEU A 82 9.42 12.10 -2.53
CA LEU A 82 10.62 12.73 -3.08
C LEU A 82 11.30 13.62 -2.03
N GLU A 83 10.53 14.34 -1.22
CA GLU A 83 11.06 15.10 -0.08
C GLU A 83 11.66 14.15 0.96
N THR A 84 10.95 13.05 1.28
CA THR A 84 11.41 12.03 2.23
C THR A 84 12.71 11.39 1.78
N GLU A 85 12.86 11.00 0.52
CA GLU A 85 14.12 10.46 -0.04
C GLU A 85 15.28 11.44 0.06
N ASN A 86 15.01 12.74 -0.09
CA ASN A 86 16.02 13.79 0.04
C ASN A 86 16.37 14.10 1.51
N ASN A 87 15.51 13.77 2.47
CA ASN A 87 15.75 13.97 3.90
C ASN A 87 16.51 12.79 4.52
N THR A 88 17.77 12.61 4.12
CA THR A 88 18.62 11.51 4.60
C THR A 88 18.71 11.44 6.13
N ALA A 89 18.70 12.59 6.82
CA ALA A 89 18.79 12.63 8.27
C ALA A 89 17.53 12.08 8.93
N GLY A 90 16.34 12.50 8.49
CA GLY A 90 15.06 12.00 8.95
C GLY A 90 14.90 10.51 8.65
N LEU A 91 15.25 10.08 7.44
CA LEU A 91 15.22 8.67 7.06
C LEU A 91 16.09 7.81 8.00
N LEU A 92 17.31 8.26 8.29
CA LEU A 92 18.22 7.54 9.19
C LEU A 92 17.67 7.47 10.63
N GLU A 93 17.01 8.52 11.12
CA GLU A 93 16.38 8.56 12.44
C GLU A 93 15.20 7.58 12.50
N THR A 94 14.32 7.60 11.52
CA THR A 94 13.21 6.65 11.38
C THR A 94 13.73 5.21 11.35
N MET A 95 14.72 4.91 10.53
CA MET A 95 15.30 3.58 10.46
C MET A 95 15.91 3.12 11.80
N LYS A 96 16.57 4.02 12.54
CA LYS A 96 17.10 3.69 13.88
C LYS A 96 16.00 3.44 14.89
N SER A 97 14.87 4.12 14.80
CA SER A 97 13.74 3.92 15.72
C SER A 97 13.17 2.49 15.62
N LEU A 98 13.35 1.82 14.48
CA LEU A 98 12.88 0.46 14.19
C LEU A 98 13.89 -0.64 14.60
N MET A 99 14.91 -0.29 15.39
CA MET A 99 15.92 -1.22 15.87
C MET A 99 15.72 -1.52 17.35
N TYR A 100 16.13 -2.73 17.76
CA TYR A 100 16.29 -3.08 19.17
C TYR A 100 17.42 -2.26 19.80
N THR A 101 17.18 -1.74 20.99
CA THR A 101 18.17 -0.90 21.73
C THR A 101 18.61 -1.52 23.04
N ASP A 102 18.07 -2.69 23.39
CA ASP A 102 18.33 -3.42 24.63
C ASP A 102 19.46 -4.46 24.52
N GLY A 103 20.08 -4.56 23.32
CA GLY A 103 21.15 -5.51 23.04
C GLY A 103 20.66 -6.85 22.51
N THR A 104 19.34 -7.03 22.34
CA THR A 104 18.76 -8.20 21.68
C THR A 104 18.75 -8.05 20.16
N THR A 105 18.44 -9.13 19.48
CA THR A 105 18.28 -9.18 18.01
C THR A 105 16.95 -9.86 17.67
N ILE A 106 16.52 -9.81 16.43
CA ILE A 106 15.30 -10.47 15.99
C ILE A 106 15.25 -11.96 16.36
N LYS A 107 16.39 -12.62 16.48
CA LYS A 107 16.49 -14.04 16.89
C LYS A 107 15.94 -14.32 18.28
N ASP A 108 15.96 -13.31 19.15
CA ASP A 108 15.47 -13.41 20.51
C ASP A 108 13.95 -13.22 20.59
N HIS A 109 13.30 -12.80 19.47
CA HIS A 109 11.92 -12.33 19.45
C HIS A 109 10.98 -13.12 18.52
N ILE A 110 11.51 -13.98 17.63
CA ILE A 110 10.70 -14.77 16.69
C ILE A 110 11.13 -16.24 16.66
N ASP A 111 10.30 -17.08 16.06
CA ASP A 111 10.61 -18.48 15.80
C ASP A 111 11.85 -18.61 14.90
N GLY A 112 12.76 -19.53 15.28
CA GLY A 112 14.03 -19.71 14.57
C GLY A 112 13.87 -20.21 13.12
N GLU A 113 12.79 -20.95 12.78
CA GLU A 113 12.54 -21.38 11.39
C GLU A 113 12.14 -20.16 10.55
N ILE A 114 11.32 -19.23 11.07
CA ILE A 114 10.94 -17.99 10.40
C ILE A 114 12.18 -17.13 10.14
N TYR A 115 13.05 -16.99 11.15
CA TYR A 115 14.31 -16.24 10.99
C TYR A 115 15.18 -16.80 9.88
N GLU A 116 15.46 -18.12 9.88
CA GLU A 116 16.34 -18.72 8.87
C GLU A 116 15.74 -18.67 7.46
N ASP A 117 14.41 -18.85 7.31
CA ASP A 117 13.73 -18.76 6.02
C ASP A 117 13.77 -17.31 5.48
N ALA A 118 13.48 -16.31 6.31
CA ALA A 118 13.55 -14.90 5.92
C ALA A 118 14.99 -14.48 5.56
N LYS A 119 15.94 -14.85 6.39
CA LYS A 119 17.36 -14.59 6.14
C LYS A 119 17.80 -15.19 4.81
N LYS A 120 17.42 -16.45 4.53
CA LYS A 120 17.74 -17.10 3.26
C LYS A 120 17.21 -16.35 2.06
N ILE A 121 15.95 -15.87 2.09
CA ILE A 121 15.35 -15.07 1.00
C ILE A 121 16.17 -13.80 0.77
N MET A 122 16.56 -13.10 1.84
CA MET A 122 17.37 -11.89 1.77
C MET A 122 18.82 -12.14 1.34
N GLU A 123 19.43 -13.28 1.73
CA GLU A 123 20.75 -13.69 1.27
C GLU A 123 20.74 -14.00 -0.24
N ASP A 124 19.72 -14.71 -0.73
CA ASP A 124 19.57 -15.07 -2.15
C ASP A 124 19.37 -13.83 -3.04
N SER A 125 18.91 -12.70 -2.50
CA SER A 125 18.78 -11.41 -3.18
C SER A 125 19.89 -10.41 -2.90
N GLY A 126 20.85 -10.76 -2.01
CA GLY A 126 21.99 -9.90 -1.67
C GLY A 126 21.65 -8.74 -0.73
N ILE A 127 20.46 -8.74 -0.11
CA ILE A 127 20.04 -7.72 0.86
C ILE A 127 20.62 -7.96 2.25
N TYR A 128 20.72 -9.24 2.66
CA TYR A 128 21.08 -9.57 4.02
C TYR A 128 22.52 -9.13 4.36
N ASN A 129 22.65 -8.53 5.54
CA ASN A 129 23.89 -8.39 6.30
C ASN A 129 23.54 -8.44 7.80
N SER A 130 24.51 -8.75 8.67
CA SER A 130 24.27 -8.97 10.08
C SER A 130 23.76 -7.75 10.87
N ALA A 131 23.86 -6.53 10.31
CA ALA A 131 23.27 -5.35 10.94
C ALA A 131 21.75 -5.37 10.87
N LEU A 132 21.15 -6.11 9.94
CA LEU A 132 19.71 -6.27 9.84
C LEU A 132 19.14 -7.07 11.01
N ASP A 133 19.94 -7.88 11.70
CA ASP A 133 19.50 -8.64 12.88
C ASP A 133 18.99 -7.74 14.02
N TYR A 134 19.39 -6.47 14.04
CA TYR A 134 18.91 -5.53 15.06
C TYR A 134 17.56 -4.90 14.77
N TYR A 135 16.97 -5.10 13.60
CA TYR A 135 15.65 -4.57 13.27
C TYR A 135 14.51 -5.45 13.77
N VAL A 136 13.38 -4.81 14.10
CA VAL A 136 12.14 -5.49 14.51
C VAL A 136 11.54 -6.35 13.40
N PRO A 137 10.68 -7.36 13.69
CA PRO A 137 10.20 -8.32 12.69
C PRO A 137 9.43 -7.68 11.53
N ILE A 138 8.69 -6.59 11.76
CA ILE A 138 7.99 -5.92 10.67
C ILE A 138 8.95 -5.32 9.63
N MET A 139 10.15 -4.89 10.03
CA MET A 139 11.17 -4.45 9.07
C MET A 139 11.75 -5.61 8.27
N TRP A 140 11.88 -6.77 8.86
CA TRP A 140 12.28 -7.98 8.14
C TRP A 140 11.25 -8.38 7.10
N GLN A 141 9.95 -8.21 7.41
CA GLN A 141 8.88 -8.40 6.44
C GLN A 141 9.03 -7.45 5.24
N GLN A 142 9.39 -6.16 5.48
CA GLN A 142 9.67 -5.20 4.40
C GLN A 142 10.91 -5.61 3.58
N PHE A 143 11.98 -6.08 4.21
CA PHE A 143 13.18 -6.54 3.50
C PHE A 143 12.92 -7.81 2.67
N VAL A 144 12.06 -8.72 3.13
CA VAL A 144 11.61 -9.89 2.34
C VAL A 144 10.78 -9.44 1.14
N SER A 145 9.88 -8.48 1.31
CA SER A 145 9.10 -7.90 0.20
C SER A 145 10.01 -7.20 -0.82
N GLU A 146 11.01 -6.46 -0.37
CA GLU A 146 12.02 -5.86 -1.24
C GLU A 146 12.82 -6.92 -2.02
N ALA A 147 13.15 -8.06 -1.39
CA ALA A 147 13.84 -9.16 -2.06
C ALA A 147 13.02 -9.74 -3.23
N PHE A 148 11.69 -9.80 -3.10
CA PHE A 148 10.81 -10.19 -4.19
C PHE A 148 10.65 -9.09 -5.23
N MET A 149 10.53 -7.83 -4.78
CA MET A 149 10.39 -6.66 -5.65
C MET A 149 11.58 -6.50 -6.60
N GLN A 150 12.82 -6.75 -6.15
CA GLN A 150 14.01 -6.67 -7.01
C GLN A 150 13.95 -7.61 -8.23
N LYS A 151 13.17 -8.70 -8.14
CA LYS A 151 12.97 -9.68 -9.19
C LYS A 151 11.70 -9.44 -10.02
N SER A 152 10.91 -8.47 -9.63
CA SER A 152 9.70 -8.07 -10.37
C SER A 152 10.04 -7.23 -11.60
N ASP A 153 9.17 -7.30 -12.62
CA ASP A 153 9.22 -6.38 -13.77
C ASP A 153 8.66 -5.00 -13.41
N LEU A 154 7.81 -4.92 -12.37
CA LEU A 154 7.31 -3.64 -11.86
C LEU A 154 8.35 -2.97 -10.97
N LYS A 155 8.43 -1.63 -11.04
CA LYS A 155 9.42 -0.82 -10.33
C LYS A 155 8.79 0.34 -9.58
N ALA A 156 9.35 0.68 -8.43
CA ALA A 156 8.90 1.82 -7.63
C ALA A 156 9.10 3.17 -8.34
N GLU A 157 10.09 3.28 -9.22
CA GLU A 157 10.32 4.49 -10.04
C GLU A 157 9.15 4.83 -10.98
N TYR A 158 8.32 3.85 -11.30
CA TYR A 158 7.10 4.00 -12.10
C TYR A 158 5.83 4.02 -11.25
N GLY A 159 5.94 4.18 -9.94
CA GLY A 159 4.79 4.29 -9.04
C GLY A 159 3.91 5.51 -9.35
N ALA A 160 2.60 5.36 -9.22
CA ALA A 160 1.65 6.43 -9.47
C ALA A 160 1.85 7.62 -8.53
N ASP A 161 2.15 7.36 -7.26
CA ASP A 161 2.44 8.38 -6.24
C ASP A 161 3.60 9.28 -6.69
N ARG A 162 4.72 8.67 -7.08
CA ARG A 162 5.91 9.37 -7.57
C ARG A 162 5.59 10.21 -8.80
N ALA A 163 4.92 9.62 -9.79
CA ALA A 163 4.60 10.31 -11.04
C ALA A 163 3.69 11.54 -10.82
N LEU A 164 2.75 11.45 -9.85
CA LEU A 164 1.90 12.58 -9.48
C LEU A 164 2.69 13.70 -8.81
N ILE A 165 3.59 13.38 -7.86
CA ILE A 165 4.44 14.37 -7.17
C ILE A 165 5.41 15.02 -8.14
N GLU A 166 6.04 14.25 -9.04
CA GLU A 166 6.93 14.78 -10.09
C GLU A 166 6.16 15.76 -11.00
N TYR A 167 4.95 15.39 -11.43
CA TYR A 167 4.09 16.27 -12.23
C TYR A 167 3.70 17.55 -11.48
N ALA A 168 3.31 17.44 -10.20
CA ALA A 168 2.98 18.58 -9.37
C ALA A 168 4.15 19.57 -9.25
N ASN A 169 5.36 19.05 -9.00
CA ASN A 169 6.59 19.83 -8.92
C ASN A 169 6.90 20.56 -10.25
N ASP A 170 6.76 19.85 -11.37
CA ASP A 170 6.99 20.45 -12.71
C ASP A 170 5.99 21.55 -13.03
N LYS A 171 4.77 21.45 -12.52
CA LYS A 171 3.69 22.43 -12.71
C LYS A 171 3.62 23.51 -11.63
N ASN A 172 4.44 23.41 -10.57
CA ASN A 172 4.37 24.24 -9.38
C ASN A 172 3.01 24.16 -8.67
N ILE A 173 2.39 22.97 -8.66
CA ILE A 173 1.25 22.64 -7.82
C ILE A 173 1.82 22.25 -6.45
N GLU A 174 1.33 22.88 -5.39
CA GLU A 174 1.81 22.59 -4.03
C GLU A 174 1.37 21.18 -3.59
N VAL A 175 2.32 20.41 -3.04
CA VAL A 175 2.08 19.07 -2.49
C VAL A 175 1.80 19.19 -1.00
N LEU A 176 0.73 18.54 -0.53
CA LEU A 176 0.30 18.55 0.88
C LEU A 176 0.40 17.14 1.43
N ASP A 177 1.11 16.99 2.54
CA ASP A 177 1.20 15.73 3.27
C ASP A 177 0.01 15.57 4.22
N ILE A 178 -0.65 14.41 4.19
CA ILE A 178 -1.70 14.03 5.14
C ILE A 178 -1.08 13.34 6.35
N GLU A 179 -0.03 12.58 6.11
CA GLU A 179 0.73 11.78 7.08
C GLU A 179 2.23 12.09 6.95
N SER A 180 3.05 11.23 7.52
CA SER A 180 4.49 11.20 7.27
C SER A 180 4.98 9.76 7.23
N MET A 181 6.13 9.53 6.61
CA MET A 181 6.80 8.23 6.65
C MET A 181 7.08 7.77 8.08
N GLU A 182 7.50 8.69 8.96
CA GLU A 182 7.74 8.40 10.38
C GLU A 182 6.48 7.88 11.07
N LEU A 183 5.32 8.55 10.86
CA LEU A 183 4.04 8.12 11.41
C LEU A 183 3.68 6.69 10.94
N GLN A 184 3.81 6.40 9.65
CA GLN A 184 3.51 5.07 9.12
C GLN A 184 4.43 3.99 9.70
N MET A 185 5.73 4.28 9.83
CA MET A 185 6.70 3.35 10.42
C MET A 185 6.44 3.15 11.93
N ASP A 186 6.04 4.18 12.66
CA ASP A 186 5.64 4.07 14.07
C ASP A 186 4.37 3.22 14.23
N MET A 187 3.39 3.36 13.34
CA MET A 187 2.19 2.52 13.33
C MET A 187 2.54 1.05 13.08
N LEU A 188 3.39 0.74 12.11
CA LEU A 188 3.89 -0.61 11.85
C LEU A 188 4.64 -1.17 13.06
N LYS A 189 5.55 -0.39 13.66
CA LYS A 189 6.29 -0.78 14.86
C LYS A 189 5.37 -1.04 16.06
N SER A 190 4.25 -0.33 16.15
CA SER A 190 3.29 -0.45 17.24
C SER A 190 2.45 -1.74 17.20
N LEU A 191 2.51 -2.51 16.10
CA LEU A 191 1.88 -3.82 16.02
C LEU A 191 2.42 -4.73 17.13
N SER A 192 1.57 -5.60 17.66
CA SER A 192 1.97 -6.57 18.68
C SER A 192 3.11 -7.47 18.16
N PRO A 193 3.99 -7.97 19.05
CA PRO A 193 5.04 -8.90 18.65
C PRO A 193 4.49 -10.12 17.88
N GLU A 194 3.35 -10.64 18.31
CA GLU A 194 2.65 -11.76 17.68
C GLU A 194 2.21 -11.43 16.26
N THR A 195 1.67 -10.22 16.04
CA THR A 195 1.27 -9.75 14.71
C THR A 195 2.47 -9.55 13.81
N GLN A 196 3.55 -8.94 14.29
CA GLN A 196 4.76 -8.76 13.51
C GLN A 196 5.39 -10.09 13.10
N GLU A 197 5.46 -11.07 14.02
CA GLU A 197 5.95 -12.42 13.73
C GLU A 197 5.05 -13.13 12.72
N TYR A 198 3.72 -13.00 12.87
CA TYR A 198 2.75 -13.58 11.94
C TYR A 198 2.93 -13.03 10.52
N LEU A 199 3.03 -11.71 10.36
CA LEU A 199 3.21 -11.06 9.06
C LEU A 199 4.51 -11.47 8.38
N LEU A 200 5.62 -11.54 9.14
CA LEU A 200 6.89 -12.06 8.62
C LEU A 200 6.78 -13.54 8.25
N GLY A 201 6.16 -14.36 9.10
CA GLY A 201 5.93 -15.78 8.84
C GLY A 201 5.09 -16.04 7.60
N ALA A 202 4.08 -15.19 7.33
CA ALA A 202 3.29 -15.24 6.10
C ALA A 202 4.14 -14.87 4.87
N SER A 203 5.00 -13.85 4.99
CA SER A 203 5.87 -13.42 3.89
C SER A 203 6.88 -14.49 3.47
N VAL A 204 7.50 -15.20 4.41
CA VAL A 204 8.48 -16.26 4.07
C VAL A 204 7.84 -17.51 3.46
N LEU A 205 6.52 -17.68 3.61
CA LEU A 205 5.77 -18.74 2.96
C LEU A 205 5.32 -18.36 1.53
N THR A 206 5.41 -17.08 1.19
CA THR A 206 5.12 -16.59 -0.16
C THR A 206 6.28 -16.95 -1.09
N THR A 207 5.96 -17.49 -2.26
CA THR A 207 6.97 -17.69 -3.30
C THR A 207 7.09 -16.46 -4.18
N GLU A 208 8.24 -16.31 -4.86
CA GLU A 208 8.46 -15.24 -5.85
C GLU A 208 7.35 -15.22 -6.93
N ASP A 209 6.94 -16.39 -7.43
CA ASP A 209 5.87 -16.50 -8.43
C ASP A 209 4.51 -16.04 -7.87
N MET A 210 4.19 -16.37 -6.62
CA MET A 210 2.95 -15.91 -5.95
C MET A 210 2.96 -14.40 -5.76
N TYR A 211 4.08 -13.85 -5.26
CA TYR A 211 4.26 -12.41 -5.07
C TYR A 211 4.07 -11.64 -6.38
N ASN A 212 4.80 -12.05 -7.44
CA ASN A 212 4.73 -11.40 -8.75
C ASN A 212 3.34 -11.51 -9.38
N LYS A 213 2.64 -12.64 -9.25
CA LYS A 213 1.27 -12.79 -9.75
C LYS A 213 0.29 -11.86 -9.06
N SER A 214 0.36 -11.77 -7.73
CA SER A 214 -0.50 -10.88 -6.95
C SER A 214 -0.24 -9.41 -7.32
N LEU A 215 1.02 -9.01 -7.33
CA LEU A 215 1.45 -7.65 -7.68
C LEU A 215 1.02 -7.26 -9.09
N ASN A 216 1.25 -8.12 -10.08
CA ASN A 216 0.83 -7.87 -11.46
C ASN A 216 -0.69 -7.84 -11.60
N ALA A 217 -1.43 -8.70 -10.88
CA ALA A 217 -2.89 -8.67 -10.91
C ALA A 217 -3.43 -7.34 -10.36
N MET A 218 -2.86 -6.84 -9.26
CA MET A 218 -3.21 -5.54 -8.69
C MET A 218 -2.90 -4.41 -9.68
N TYR A 219 -1.67 -4.38 -10.23
CA TYR A 219 -1.24 -3.35 -11.16
C TYR A 219 -2.09 -3.33 -12.44
N GLU A 220 -2.31 -4.47 -13.09
CA GLU A 220 -3.13 -4.51 -14.31
C GLU A 220 -4.58 -4.10 -14.05
N SER A 221 -5.16 -4.48 -12.90
CA SER A 221 -6.51 -4.05 -12.53
C SER A 221 -6.57 -2.54 -12.29
N TRP A 222 -5.52 -1.98 -11.71
CA TRP A 222 -5.37 -0.53 -11.53
C TRP A 222 -5.22 0.20 -12.87
N VAL A 223 -4.40 -0.33 -13.79
CA VAL A 223 -4.22 0.22 -15.14
C VAL A 223 -5.51 0.22 -15.94
N GLU A 224 -6.32 -0.84 -15.82
CA GLU A 224 -7.59 -1.00 -16.51
C GLU A 224 -8.74 -0.22 -15.85
N GLY A 225 -8.57 0.30 -14.63
CA GLY A 225 -9.65 0.90 -13.85
C GLY A 225 -10.76 -0.10 -13.51
N ASP A 226 -10.39 -1.37 -13.33
CA ASP A 226 -11.34 -2.45 -13.02
C ASP A 226 -11.67 -2.43 -11.53
N ARG A 227 -12.70 -1.65 -11.18
CA ARG A 227 -13.16 -1.45 -9.80
C ARG A 227 -13.48 -2.77 -9.10
N GLU A 228 -14.29 -3.62 -9.72
CA GLU A 228 -14.76 -4.88 -9.09
C GLU A 228 -13.57 -5.78 -8.76
N LYS A 229 -12.61 -5.86 -9.65
CA LYS A 229 -11.41 -6.67 -9.47
C LYS A 229 -10.47 -6.06 -8.43
N LEU A 230 -10.30 -4.73 -8.41
CA LEU A 230 -9.51 -4.04 -7.37
C LEU A 230 -10.13 -4.24 -5.99
N GLU A 231 -11.42 -4.05 -5.82
CA GLU A 231 -12.13 -4.31 -4.56
C GLU A 231 -11.92 -5.76 -4.09
N THR A 232 -12.01 -6.72 -5.01
CA THR A 232 -11.78 -8.15 -4.71
C THR A 232 -10.34 -8.42 -4.27
N LEU A 233 -9.35 -7.83 -4.95
CA LEU A 233 -7.93 -8.02 -4.63
C LEU A 233 -7.56 -7.34 -3.31
N VAL A 234 -8.04 -6.14 -3.05
CA VAL A 234 -7.85 -5.42 -1.78
C VAL A 234 -8.48 -6.21 -0.62
N ALA A 235 -9.71 -6.71 -0.79
CA ALA A 235 -10.36 -7.53 0.23
C ALA A 235 -9.61 -8.85 0.50
N ALA A 236 -9.01 -9.45 -0.53
CA ALA A 236 -8.21 -10.66 -0.38
C ALA A 236 -6.87 -10.39 0.35
N ASP A 237 -6.21 -9.27 0.05
CA ASP A 237 -4.96 -8.86 0.68
C ASP A 237 -5.14 -8.49 2.15
N SER A 238 -6.24 -7.81 2.48
CA SER A 238 -6.60 -7.48 3.87
C SER A 238 -7.11 -8.67 4.70
N GLY A 239 -7.14 -9.88 4.14
CA GLY A 239 -7.57 -11.10 4.84
C GLY A 239 -9.07 -11.17 5.12
N LEU A 240 -9.89 -10.30 4.53
CA LEU A 240 -11.34 -10.25 4.73
C LEU A 240 -12.10 -11.50 4.21
N THR A 241 -11.41 -12.43 3.55
CA THR A 241 -11.96 -13.74 3.19
C THR A 241 -11.85 -14.72 4.37
N GLU A 242 -12.58 -14.46 5.42
CA GLU A 242 -12.49 -15.05 6.77
C GLU A 242 -12.64 -16.58 6.87
N SER A 243 -13.08 -17.28 5.83
CA SER A 243 -13.57 -18.67 5.98
C SER A 243 -12.52 -19.75 6.26
N VAL A 244 -11.22 -19.40 6.25
CA VAL A 244 -10.11 -20.38 6.38
C VAL A 244 -9.02 -19.95 7.40
N MET A 245 -9.11 -18.74 7.96
CA MET A 245 -8.12 -18.24 8.92
C MET A 245 -8.32 -18.89 10.31
N ASN A 246 -7.22 -19.23 10.98
CA ASN A 246 -7.27 -19.56 12.40
C ASN A 246 -7.39 -18.28 13.25
N ASP A 247 -7.70 -18.43 14.53
CA ASP A 247 -7.93 -17.31 15.44
C ASP A 247 -6.68 -16.38 15.55
N GLU A 248 -5.48 -16.92 15.48
CA GLU A 248 -4.21 -16.17 15.52
C GLU A 248 -4.04 -15.31 14.26
N ALA A 249 -4.26 -15.91 13.09
CA ALA A 249 -4.21 -15.20 11.81
C ALA A 249 -5.23 -14.06 11.75
N LYS A 250 -6.46 -14.36 12.22
CA LYS A 250 -7.52 -13.35 12.26
C LYS A 250 -7.13 -12.19 13.17
N ALA A 251 -6.68 -12.45 14.39
CA ALA A 251 -6.28 -11.40 15.32
C ALA A 251 -5.14 -10.52 14.77
N ALA A 252 -4.15 -11.14 14.10
CA ALA A 252 -3.05 -10.40 13.49
C ALA A 252 -3.52 -9.50 12.33
N MET A 253 -4.40 -10.00 11.47
CA MET A 253 -4.94 -9.22 10.35
C MET A 253 -5.91 -8.14 10.82
N ASP A 254 -6.73 -8.41 11.84
CA ASP A 254 -7.62 -7.41 12.45
C ASP A 254 -6.80 -6.25 13.04
N GLU A 255 -5.70 -6.53 13.77
CA GLU A 255 -4.81 -5.49 14.30
C GLU A 255 -4.10 -4.71 13.18
N TYR A 256 -3.62 -5.41 12.17
CA TYR A 256 -2.96 -4.76 11.02
C TYR A 256 -3.93 -3.83 10.28
N ASN A 257 -5.12 -4.33 9.94
CA ASN A 257 -6.13 -3.56 9.22
C ASN A 257 -6.63 -2.36 10.02
N GLU A 258 -6.84 -2.51 11.33
CA GLU A 258 -7.23 -1.39 12.21
C GLU A 258 -6.21 -0.26 12.13
N LYS A 259 -4.89 -0.57 12.25
CA LYS A 259 -3.83 0.44 12.27
C LYS A 259 -3.48 0.97 10.88
N MET A 260 -3.36 0.09 9.89
CA MET A 260 -2.83 0.46 8.58
C MET A 260 -3.92 0.90 7.58
N LEU A 261 -5.18 0.58 7.84
CA LEU A 261 -6.31 0.99 7.00
C LEU A 261 -7.32 1.82 7.77
N THR A 262 -8.05 1.26 8.76
CA THR A 262 -9.23 1.89 9.37
C THR A 262 -8.90 3.26 9.99
N ILE A 263 -7.90 3.35 10.84
CA ILE A 263 -7.50 4.62 11.50
C ILE A 263 -7.02 5.63 10.46
N ARG A 264 -6.22 5.20 9.49
CA ARG A 264 -5.70 6.07 8.43
C ARG A 264 -6.80 6.56 7.50
N ASN A 265 -7.74 5.70 7.10
CA ASN A 265 -8.90 6.06 6.29
C ASN A 265 -9.76 7.13 6.95
N GLN A 266 -9.97 7.03 8.28
CA GLN A 266 -10.68 8.08 9.05
C GLN A 266 -9.96 9.41 8.98
N ASN A 267 -8.62 9.43 9.16
CA ASN A 267 -7.81 10.64 9.09
C ASN A 267 -7.80 11.24 7.67
N MET A 268 -7.70 10.40 6.64
CA MET A 268 -7.75 10.82 5.23
C MET A 268 -9.13 11.38 4.85
N ALA A 269 -10.21 10.75 5.31
CA ALA A 269 -11.56 11.28 5.12
C ALA A 269 -11.76 12.65 5.82
N LEU A 270 -11.23 12.83 7.04
CA LEU A 270 -11.23 14.12 7.73
C LEU A 270 -10.37 15.18 7.02
N ALA A 271 -9.29 14.78 6.38
CA ALA A 271 -8.50 15.69 5.54
C ALA A 271 -9.29 16.12 4.31
N ALA A 272 -9.98 15.17 3.64
CA ALA A 272 -10.85 15.46 2.49
C ALA A 272 -11.95 16.48 2.86
N GLU A 273 -12.63 16.31 4.00
CA GLU A 273 -13.63 17.27 4.48
C GLU A 273 -13.03 18.67 4.66
N ARG A 274 -11.86 18.76 5.31
CA ARG A 274 -11.19 20.07 5.53
C ARG A 274 -10.82 20.76 4.21
N TYR A 275 -10.42 20.01 3.18
CA TYR A 275 -10.11 20.58 1.88
C TYR A 275 -11.37 21.10 1.18
N ILE A 276 -12.49 20.35 1.23
CA ILE A 276 -13.78 20.79 0.68
C ILE A 276 -14.27 22.05 1.40
N ASP A 277 -14.27 22.04 2.74
CA ASP A 277 -14.70 23.19 3.55
C ASP A 277 -13.81 24.43 3.34
N GLY A 278 -12.55 24.23 3.05
CA GLY A 278 -11.57 25.27 2.75
C GLY A 278 -11.79 25.93 1.39
N GLY A 279 -12.60 25.33 0.51
CA GLY A 279 -12.94 25.85 -0.81
C GLY A 279 -11.81 25.76 -1.83
N ALA A 280 -10.74 25.00 -1.54
CA ALA A 280 -9.67 24.71 -2.48
C ALA A 280 -10.05 23.50 -3.36
N THR A 281 -9.62 23.53 -4.62
CA THR A 281 -9.71 22.35 -5.48
C THR A 281 -8.50 21.46 -5.27
N VAL A 282 -8.71 20.27 -4.74
CA VAL A 282 -7.62 19.34 -4.34
C VAL A 282 -7.79 18.01 -5.08
N LEU A 283 -6.68 17.45 -5.58
CA LEU A 283 -6.59 16.02 -5.86
C LEU A 283 -6.00 15.32 -4.64
N LEU A 284 -6.81 14.50 -3.96
CA LEU A 284 -6.37 13.63 -2.88
C LEU A 284 -6.01 12.28 -3.48
N ALA A 285 -4.72 11.94 -3.48
CA ALA A 285 -4.16 10.74 -4.07
C ALA A 285 -3.48 9.88 -2.99
N VAL A 286 -4.06 8.74 -2.66
CA VAL A 286 -3.57 7.81 -1.64
C VAL A 286 -3.72 6.37 -2.13
N GLY A 287 -3.03 5.42 -1.51
CA GLY A 287 -3.03 4.02 -1.94
C GLY A 287 -4.44 3.47 -2.19
N THR A 288 -4.59 2.72 -3.28
CA THR A 288 -5.89 2.18 -3.74
C THR A 288 -6.63 1.40 -2.65
N ALA A 289 -5.90 0.75 -1.73
CA ALA A 289 -6.50 0.00 -0.63
C ALA A 289 -7.35 0.89 0.31
N HIS A 290 -7.03 2.18 0.40
CA HIS A 290 -7.77 3.14 1.23
C HIS A 290 -9.13 3.54 0.65
N MET A 291 -9.39 3.27 -0.64
CA MET A 291 -10.63 3.69 -1.30
C MET A 291 -11.83 2.80 -0.96
N PHE A 292 -11.61 1.50 -0.76
CA PHE A 292 -12.65 0.47 -0.79
C PHE A 292 -12.99 -0.09 0.60
N GLY A 293 -14.11 -0.80 0.67
CA GLY A 293 -14.62 -1.42 1.89
C GLY A 293 -15.51 -0.49 2.72
N ASP A 294 -16.08 -1.05 3.79
CA ASP A 294 -17.01 -0.31 4.67
C ASP A 294 -16.30 0.85 5.40
N ASP A 295 -15.02 0.67 5.74
CA ASP A 295 -14.15 1.67 6.36
C ASP A 295 -13.31 2.43 5.32
N GLY A 296 -13.54 2.25 4.02
CA GLY A 296 -12.84 2.97 2.96
C GLY A 296 -13.25 4.44 2.88
N ILE A 297 -12.38 5.28 2.33
CA ILE A 297 -12.59 6.74 2.24
C ILE A 297 -13.90 7.07 1.53
N ILE A 298 -14.23 6.34 0.45
CA ILE A 298 -15.49 6.52 -0.31
C ILE A 298 -16.69 6.33 0.61
N SER A 299 -16.78 5.17 1.29
CA SER A 299 -17.87 4.85 2.20
C SER A 299 -17.96 5.82 3.38
N LEU A 300 -16.82 6.23 3.94
CA LEU A 300 -16.76 7.21 5.03
C LEU A 300 -17.32 8.57 4.61
N LEU A 301 -16.95 9.07 3.43
CA LEU A 301 -17.47 10.35 2.91
C LEU A 301 -18.97 10.27 2.57
N GLU A 302 -19.41 9.19 1.94
CA GLU A 302 -20.85 8.97 1.67
C GLU A 302 -21.67 8.92 2.97
N SER A 303 -21.15 8.26 4.03
CA SER A 303 -21.83 8.19 5.34
C SER A 303 -21.99 9.56 6.01
N LYS A 304 -21.15 10.52 5.65
CA LYS A 304 -21.18 11.92 6.12
C LYS A 304 -22.04 12.83 5.25
N GLY A 305 -22.63 12.31 4.18
CA GLY A 305 -23.58 13.00 3.32
C GLY A 305 -22.96 13.63 2.06
N TYR A 306 -21.67 13.38 1.79
CA TYR A 306 -21.06 13.75 0.52
C TYR A 306 -21.56 12.86 -0.62
N THR A 307 -21.64 13.42 -1.81
CA THR A 307 -21.88 12.65 -3.04
C THR A 307 -20.54 12.26 -3.66
N VAL A 308 -20.30 10.97 -3.82
CA VAL A 308 -19.08 10.44 -4.46
C VAL A 308 -19.46 9.82 -5.80
N GLU A 309 -18.96 10.38 -6.88
CA GLU A 309 -19.24 9.93 -8.25
C GLU A 309 -17.91 9.56 -8.93
N GLU A 310 -17.93 8.50 -9.73
CA GLU A 310 -16.76 8.15 -10.54
C GLU A 310 -16.48 9.26 -11.56
N TRP A 311 -15.20 9.71 -11.58
CA TRP A 311 -14.72 10.77 -12.47
C TRP A 311 -14.16 10.17 -13.75
N GLN A 312 -14.73 10.56 -14.90
CA GLN A 312 -14.39 10.03 -16.23
C GLN A 312 -13.62 11.03 -17.09
#